data_4de915b8323e39148851c705522d23f6
#
_entry.id   4de915b8323e39148851c705522d23f6
#
_cell.length_a   1.000
_cell.length_b   1.000
_cell.length_c   1.000
_cell.angle_alpha   90.00
_cell.angle_beta   90.00
_cell.angle_gamma   90.00
#
_symmetry.space_group_name_H-M   'P 1'
#
loop_
_entity.id
_entity.type
_entity.pdbx_description
1 polymer ?
#
loop_
_entity_poly.entity_id
_entity_poly.type
_entity_poly.pdbx_seq_one_letter_code
_entity_poly.pdbx_strand_id
1 'polypeptide(L)'
;MRQLGGRVNLVICQKSKIDDWVQHFLTYYEQYFIYNLSDVKELRKFVDYDFNLFNKHPIGVINYDLIFRRPELLKIKYDTIMLDESSMIQNDTAKRTKAIMKIQTDNVILLSGTPTGGKYENLYSQLRLLGWKITKRQYYSEFIETRQIDMGGFKIQVVTRYKNVDRLKRKMRQYGCNFLKTDDVFDLPQQTFTDVFVQTSADYRKFAKSKIVTVNGREMVGDTTLTEMLYQRQLCGAFNVDKLNAVKDILTSTEDRVIIFYNFNDELTALKKICKEIERPVSEVNGKAKILTAYETIINSVTLIQYQAGAMGLNLQKANKIVYFTPTLSSELYEQSKKRTHRINQDRPCFYYRLICKNSIEQRIYDTLEKRQDFTEKLFLKVGD
;
A
#
# COMPACT_ATOMS: atom_id res chain seq x y z
N MET A 1 21.53 4.93 -8.51
CA MET A 1 22.01 4.49 -9.84
C MET A 1 23.12 5.40 -10.37
N ARG A 2 22.87 6.67 -10.67
CA ARG A 2 23.91 7.57 -11.23
C ARG A 2 25.19 7.65 -10.38
N GLN A 3 25.06 7.83 -9.06
CA GLN A 3 26.20 7.90 -8.14
C GLN A 3 26.97 6.59 -8.00
N LEU A 4 26.34 5.45 -8.31
CA LEU A 4 26.95 4.13 -8.28
C LEU A 4 27.67 3.77 -9.59
N GLY A 5 27.63 4.63 -10.61
CA GLY A 5 28.36 4.48 -11.87
C GLY A 5 27.90 3.31 -12.76
N GLY A 6 26.69 2.79 -12.52
CA GLY A 6 26.22 1.57 -13.17
C GLY A 6 25.98 1.70 -14.66
N ARG A 7 26.49 0.71 -15.43
CA ARG A 7 26.29 0.61 -16.88
C ARG A 7 24.97 -0.03 -17.26
N VAL A 8 24.56 -1.09 -16.54
CA VAL A 8 23.33 -1.85 -16.78
C VAL A 8 22.45 -1.83 -15.55
N ASN A 9 21.28 -1.25 -15.66
CA ASN A 9 20.42 -1.04 -14.51
C ASN A 9 19.01 -1.62 -14.74
N LEU A 10 18.37 -2.09 -13.67
CA LEU A 10 17.01 -2.60 -13.69
C LEU A 10 16.18 -1.95 -12.59
N VAL A 11 15.02 -1.41 -12.97
CA VAL A 11 14.01 -0.91 -12.05
C VAL A 11 12.83 -1.88 -12.03
N ILE A 12 12.47 -2.36 -10.84
CA ILE A 12 11.32 -3.25 -10.62
C ILE A 12 10.30 -2.48 -9.82
N CYS A 13 9.10 -2.27 -10.37
CA CYS A 13 8.07 -1.45 -9.76
C CYS A 13 6.67 -2.08 -9.88
N GLN A 14 5.66 -1.42 -9.38
CA GLN A 14 4.27 -1.80 -9.65
C GLN A 14 3.91 -1.51 -11.12
N LYS A 15 3.00 -2.29 -11.71
CA LYS A 15 2.58 -2.12 -13.12
C LYS A 15 2.13 -0.69 -13.44
N SER A 16 1.39 -0.07 -12.54
CA SER A 16 0.90 1.31 -12.68
C SER A 16 1.99 2.38 -12.59
N LYS A 17 3.22 2.01 -12.24
CA LYS A 17 4.36 2.91 -12.06
C LYS A 17 5.40 2.83 -13.17
N ILE A 18 5.23 1.93 -14.12
CA ILE A 18 6.17 1.77 -15.23
C ILE A 18 6.31 3.07 -16.01
N ASP A 19 5.20 3.65 -16.45
CA ASP A 19 5.20 4.88 -17.26
C ASP A 19 5.75 6.07 -16.45
N ASP A 20 5.42 6.17 -15.17
CA ASP A 20 5.97 7.22 -14.28
C ASP A 20 7.51 7.15 -14.21
N TRP A 21 8.07 5.94 -14.04
CA TRP A 21 9.53 5.75 -14.00
C TRP A 21 10.18 5.98 -15.36
N VAL A 22 9.58 5.50 -16.44
CA VAL A 22 10.07 5.73 -17.81
C VAL A 22 10.12 7.24 -18.10
N GLN A 23 9.05 7.98 -17.85
CA GLN A 23 8.99 9.42 -18.05
C GLN A 23 9.98 10.17 -17.16
N HIS A 24 10.11 9.78 -15.90
CA HIS A 24 11.07 10.37 -14.99
C HIS A 24 12.51 10.27 -15.53
N PHE A 25 12.91 9.08 -15.97
CA PHE A 25 14.26 8.90 -16.53
C PHE A 25 14.45 9.64 -17.85
N LEU A 26 13.47 9.65 -18.74
CA LEU A 26 13.53 10.40 -20.01
C LEU A 26 13.64 11.91 -19.78
N THR A 27 12.98 12.43 -18.74
CA THR A 27 12.96 13.87 -18.45
C THR A 27 14.27 14.34 -17.80
N TYR A 28 14.84 13.56 -16.89
CA TYR A 28 15.93 14.04 -16.02
C TYR A 28 17.30 13.39 -16.27
N TYR A 29 17.36 12.35 -17.14
CA TYR A 29 18.57 11.54 -17.30
C TYR A 29 18.82 11.15 -18.75
N GLU A 30 19.10 12.13 -19.61
CA GLU A 30 19.32 11.97 -21.07
C GLU A 30 20.47 11.03 -21.45
N GLN A 31 21.38 10.77 -20.50
CA GLN A 31 22.53 9.89 -20.71
C GLN A 31 22.18 8.39 -20.69
N TYR A 32 20.90 8.04 -20.39
CA TYR A 32 20.46 6.66 -20.37
C TYR A 32 19.54 6.32 -21.54
N PHE A 33 19.56 5.07 -21.98
CA PHE A 33 18.52 4.48 -22.82
C PHE A 33 17.49 3.79 -21.92
N ILE A 34 16.23 4.17 -22.05
CA ILE A 34 15.16 3.67 -21.19
C ILE A 34 14.31 2.68 -21.96
N TYR A 35 14.11 1.49 -21.39
CA TYR A 35 13.36 0.40 -21.97
C TYR A 35 12.19 -0.01 -21.06
N ASN A 36 10.95 0.05 -21.59
CA ASN A 36 9.78 -0.54 -20.93
C ASN A 36 9.75 -2.04 -21.22
N LEU A 37 10.27 -2.85 -20.28
CA LEU A 37 10.39 -4.29 -20.47
C LEU A 37 9.05 -5.05 -20.34
N SER A 38 7.92 -4.36 -20.15
CA SER A 38 6.58 -4.94 -20.32
C SER A 38 6.27 -5.17 -21.80
N ASP A 39 6.79 -4.33 -22.69
CA ASP A 39 6.71 -4.47 -24.13
C ASP A 39 7.74 -5.50 -24.62
N VAL A 40 7.30 -6.44 -25.46
CA VAL A 40 8.16 -7.53 -25.96
C VAL A 40 9.24 -7.03 -26.91
N LYS A 41 8.96 -5.97 -27.68
CA LYS A 41 9.92 -5.41 -28.63
C LYS A 41 11.04 -4.68 -27.87
N GLU A 42 10.67 -3.89 -26.89
CA GLU A 42 11.63 -3.18 -26.02
C GLU A 42 12.47 -4.16 -25.17
N LEU A 43 11.85 -5.24 -24.70
CA LEU A 43 12.57 -6.32 -24.00
C LEU A 43 13.65 -6.94 -24.90
N ARG A 44 13.33 -7.27 -26.16
CA ARG A 44 14.33 -7.81 -27.10
C ARG A 44 15.49 -6.85 -27.33
N LYS A 45 15.20 -5.58 -27.59
CA LYS A 45 16.21 -4.55 -27.74
C LYS A 45 17.12 -4.43 -26.50
N PHE A 46 16.56 -4.54 -25.31
CA PHE A 46 17.31 -4.50 -24.05
C PHE A 46 18.18 -5.73 -23.87
N VAL A 47 17.67 -6.92 -24.17
CA VAL A 47 18.46 -8.18 -24.03
C VAL A 47 19.58 -8.28 -25.06
N ASP A 48 19.32 -7.81 -26.30
CA ASP A 48 20.27 -7.83 -27.40
C ASP A 48 21.24 -6.63 -27.39
N TYR A 49 21.12 -5.73 -26.39
CA TYR A 49 21.96 -4.54 -26.28
C TYR A 49 23.40 -4.93 -25.95
N ASP A 50 24.35 -4.46 -26.75
CA ASP A 50 25.76 -4.64 -26.44
C ASP A 50 26.24 -3.58 -25.45
N PHE A 51 26.34 -3.98 -24.20
CA PHE A 51 26.70 -3.11 -23.07
C PHE A 51 28.15 -2.58 -23.15
N ASN A 52 28.95 -3.04 -24.08
CA ASN A 52 30.37 -2.65 -24.23
C ASN A 52 30.59 -1.62 -25.34
N LEU A 53 29.66 -1.51 -26.31
CA LEU A 53 29.86 -0.72 -27.54
C LEU A 53 29.34 0.71 -27.43
N PHE A 54 28.47 1.03 -26.46
CA PHE A 54 27.79 2.32 -26.44
C PHE A 54 28.11 3.15 -25.19
N ASN A 55 28.25 4.49 -25.38
CA ASN A 55 28.47 5.44 -24.29
C ASN A 55 27.24 5.71 -23.42
N LYS A 56 26.04 5.36 -23.90
CA LYS A 56 24.80 5.45 -23.10
C LYS A 56 24.49 4.12 -22.42
N HIS A 57 24.02 4.21 -21.22
CA HIS A 57 23.77 3.05 -20.38
C HIS A 57 22.26 2.70 -20.34
N PRO A 58 21.87 1.43 -20.51
CA PRO A 58 20.47 1.06 -20.48
C PRO A 58 19.91 0.98 -19.07
N ILE A 59 18.64 1.42 -18.93
CA ILE A 59 17.80 1.16 -17.78
C ILE A 59 16.57 0.40 -18.26
N GLY A 60 16.40 -0.82 -17.79
CA GLY A 60 15.17 -1.58 -17.95
C GLY A 60 14.17 -1.26 -16.85
N VAL A 61 12.90 -1.05 -17.19
CA VAL A 61 11.80 -0.88 -16.23
C VAL A 61 10.80 -2.00 -16.40
N ILE A 62 10.51 -2.74 -15.34
CA ILE A 62 9.59 -3.90 -15.37
C ILE A 62 8.73 -3.96 -14.11
N ASN A 63 7.58 -4.61 -14.21
CA ASN A 63 6.75 -4.88 -13.04
C ASN A 63 7.05 -6.24 -12.38
N TYR A 64 6.75 -6.32 -11.07
CA TYR A 64 6.96 -7.50 -10.23
C TYR A 64 6.35 -8.79 -10.78
N ASP A 65 5.18 -8.72 -11.45
CA ASP A 65 4.47 -9.92 -11.93
C ASP A 65 4.97 -10.42 -13.28
N LEU A 66 5.81 -9.63 -13.97
CA LEU A 66 6.45 -10.04 -15.22
C LEU A 66 7.86 -10.58 -15.02
N ILE A 67 8.59 -10.17 -14.00
CA ILE A 67 10.01 -10.53 -13.82
C ILE A 67 10.25 -12.05 -13.84
N PHE A 68 9.37 -12.85 -13.22
CA PHE A 68 9.50 -14.31 -13.23
C PHE A 68 9.01 -14.97 -14.53
N ARG A 69 8.35 -14.20 -15.41
CA ARG A 69 7.90 -14.64 -16.74
C ARG A 69 8.87 -14.23 -17.84
N ARG A 70 9.96 -13.56 -17.49
CA ARG A 70 11.01 -13.07 -18.38
C ARG A 70 12.38 -13.65 -17.95
N PRO A 71 12.61 -14.99 -18.13
CA PRO A 71 13.81 -15.65 -17.63
C PRO A 71 15.10 -15.13 -18.26
N GLU A 72 15.03 -14.51 -19.44
CA GLU A 72 16.15 -13.85 -20.11
C GLU A 72 16.75 -12.73 -19.26
N LEU A 73 15.93 -11.99 -18.52
CA LEU A 73 16.37 -10.92 -17.61
C LEU A 73 17.17 -11.45 -16.41
N LEU A 74 16.96 -12.70 -16.01
CA LEU A 74 17.67 -13.29 -14.89
C LEU A 74 19.09 -13.76 -15.27
N LYS A 75 19.43 -13.76 -16.57
CA LYS A 75 20.75 -14.14 -17.09
C LYS A 75 21.69 -12.94 -17.20
N ILE A 76 21.16 -11.73 -17.16
CA ILE A 76 21.93 -10.49 -17.25
C ILE A 76 22.53 -10.19 -15.88
N LYS A 77 23.82 -9.81 -15.85
CA LYS A 77 24.43 -9.21 -14.67
C LYS A 77 24.16 -7.71 -14.68
N TYR A 78 23.55 -7.20 -13.62
CA TYR A 78 23.26 -5.79 -13.45
C TYR A 78 24.27 -5.15 -12.51
N ASP A 79 24.63 -3.89 -12.80
CA ASP A 79 25.38 -3.08 -11.83
C ASP A 79 24.48 -2.66 -10.67
N THR A 80 23.23 -2.26 -10.98
CA THR A 80 22.26 -1.87 -9.93
C THR A 80 20.87 -2.35 -10.26
N ILE A 81 20.22 -2.97 -9.28
CA ILE A 81 18.77 -3.17 -9.29
C ILE A 81 18.11 -2.24 -8.29
N MET A 82 16.98 -1.65 -8.65
CA MET A 82 16.16 -0.83 -7.77
C MET A 82 14.73 -1.41 -7.70
N LEU A 83 14.27 -1.64 -6.50
CA LEU A 83 12.90 -2.09 -6.22
C LEU A 83 12.10 -0.94 -5.64
N ASP A 84 11.15 -0.42 -6.42
CA ASP A 84 10.15 0.54 -5.93
C ASP A 84 9.00 -0.23 -5.29
N GLU A 85 8.63 0.14 -4.07
CA GLU A 85 7.71 -0.59 -3.19
C GLU A 85 8.23 -2.01 -2.88
N SER A 86 9.42 -2.09 -2.26
CA SER A 86 10.08 -3.36 -1.92
C SER A 86 9.28 -4.26 -0.97
N SER A 87 8.24 -3.75 -0.33
CA SER A 87 7.23 -4.53 0.39
C SER A 87 6.62 -5.65 -0.48
N MET A 88 6.63 -5.50 -1.80
CA MET A 88 6.15 -6.53 -2.75
C MET A 88 6.93 -7.84 -2.71
N ILE A 89 8.13 -7.87 -2.14
CA ILE A 89 8.94 -9.10 -1.95
C ILE A 89 8.91 -9.64 -0.52
N GLN A 90 8.03 -9.18 0.35
CA GLN A 90 7.91 -9.64 1.74
C GLN A 90 7.70 -11.16 1.85
N ASN A 91 6.91 -11.75 0.93
CA ASN A 91 6.71 -13.20 0.87
C ASN A 91 7.86 -13.87 0.12
N ASP A 92 8.75 -14.52 0.86
CA ASP A 92 9.93 -15.22 0.34
C ASP A 92 9.60 -16.46 -0.52
N THR A 93 8.38 -16.99 -0.42
CA THR A 93 7.94 -18.16 -1.21
C THR A 93 7.30 -17.76 -2.55
N ALA A 94 6.93 -16.48 -2.73
CA ALA A 94 6.31 -15.99 -3.95
C ALA A 94 7.23 -16.13 -5.18
N LYS A 95 6.66 -16.44 -6.34
CA LYS A 95 7.43 -16.62 -7.60
C LYS A 95 8.26 -15.37 -7.94
N ARG A 96 7.70 -14.19 -7.78
CA ARG A 96 8.40 -12.91 -8.00
C ARG A 96 9.60 -12.73 -7.08
N THR A 97 9.47 -13.01 -5.79
CA THR A 97 10.57 -12.91 -4.83
C THR A 97 11.69 -13.88 -5.17
N LYS A 98 11.33 -15.14 -5.46
CA LYS A 98 12.31 -16.16 -5.87
C LYS A 98 13.04 -15.78 -7.15
N ALA A 99 12.38 -15.15 -8.11
CA ALA A 99 13.01 -14.68 -9.34
C ALA A 99 13.99 -13.53 -9.04
N ILE A 100 13.56 -12.51 -8.31
CA ILE A 100 14.39 -11.35 -7.96
C ILE A 100 15.65 -11.78 -7.17
N MET A 101 15.50 -12.72 -6.25
CA MET A 101 16.64 -13.27 -5.49
C MET A 101 17.69 -14.03 -6.32
N LYS A 102 17.37 -14.35 -7.59
CA LYS A 102 18.32 -14.99 -8.55
C LYS A 102 19.06 -13.97 -9.42
N ILE A 103 18.65 -12.73 -9.44
CA ILE A 103 19.28 -11.68 -10.24
C ILE A 103 20.69 -11.44 -9.70
N GLN A 104 21.66 -11.47 -10.61
CA GLN A 104 23.04 -11.11 -10.29
C GLN A 104 23.20 -9.59 -10.39
N THR A 105 23.62 -8.98 -9.30
CA THR A 105 23.80 -7.52 -9.23
C THR A 105 24.87 -7.15 -8.23
N ASP A 106 25.57 -6.04 -8.51
CA ASP A 106 26.58 -5.50 -7.60
C ASP A 106 25.95 -4.58 -6.54
N ASN A 107 24.87 -3.87 -6.88
CA ASN A 107 24.20 -2.94 -5.97
C ASN A 107 22.69 -3.17 -5.95
N VAL A 108 22.10 -3.01 -4.76
CA VAL A 108 20.65 -3.10 -4.54
C VAL A 108 20.14 -1.84 -3.88
N ILE A 109 19.07 -1.25 -4.44
CA ILE A 109 18.33 -0.14 -3.85
C ILE A 109 16.90 -0.62 -3.59
N LEU A 110 16.47 -0.55 -2.32
CA LEU A 110 15.10 -0.87 -1.93
C LEU A 110 14.40 0.41 -1.46
N LEU A 111 13.28 0.74 -2.09
CA LEU A 111 12.43 1.85 -1.71
C LEU A 111 11.10 1.31 -1.18
N SER A 112 10.66 1.76 -0.02
CA SER A 112 9.34 1.44 0.52
C SER A 112 8.97 2.41 1.63
N GLY A 113 7.71 2.84 1.64
CA GLY A 113 7.15 3.59 2.75
C GLY A 113 6.76 2.72 3.95
N THR A 114 6.62 1.41 3.76
CA THR A 114 6.12 0.46 4.76
C THR A 114 6.83 -0.89 4.65
N PRO A 115 8.16 -0.94 4.87
CA PRO A 115 8.97 -2.15 4.59
C PRO A 115 8.56 -3.36 5.43
N THR A 116 7.97 -3.15 6.59
CA THR A 116 7.52 -4.21 7.50
C THR A 116 6.04 -4.57 7.32
N GLY A 117 5.20 -3.63 6.87
CA GLY A 117 3.75 -3.76 6.95
C GLY A 117 3.26 -4.10 8.37
N GLY A 118 4.01 -3.69 9.42
CA GLY A 118 3.74 -4.00 10.82
C GLY A 118 4.21 -5.38 11.30
N LYS A 119 5.09 -6.07 10.54
CA LYS A 119 5.58 -7.41 10.89
C LYS A 119 7.05 -7.57 10.57
N TYR A 120 7.89 -7.96 11.53
CA TYR A 120 9.34 -8.11 11.28
C TYR A 120 9.69 -9.29 10.39
N GLU A 121 8.86 -10.33 10.33
CA GLU A 121 9.05 -11.44 9.39
C GLU A 121 9.08 -10.97 7.94
N ASN A 122 8.43 -9.86 7.62
CA ASN A 122 8.38 -9.27 6.28
C ASN A 122 9.73 -8.66 5.81
N LEU A 123 10.66 -8.42 6.73
CA LEU A 123 12.00 -7.89 6.41
C LEU A 123 12.96 -8.96 5.91
N TYR A 124 12.70 -10.22 6.17
CA TYR A 124 13.65 -11.30 5.88
C TYR A 124 14.19 -11.32 4.44
N SER A 125 13.29 -11.34 3.46
CA SER A 125 13.68 -11.35 2.04
C SER A 125 14.34 -10.04 1.60
N GLN A 126 13.88 -8.90 2.11
CA GLN A 126 14.47 -7.59 1.80
C GLN A 126 15.91 -7.51 2.32
N LEU A 127 16.16 -7.88 3.57
CA LEU A 127 17.49 -7.88 4.16
C LEU A 127 18.44 -8.88 3.49
N ARG A 128 17.91 -10.04 3.08
CA ARG A 128 18.70 -10.98 2.28
C ARG A 128 19.12 -10.42 0.93
N LEU A 129 18.23 -9.71 0.26
CA LEU A 129 18.53 -9.06 -1.03
C LEU A 129 19.58 -7.97 -0.86
N LEU A 130 19.57 -7.25 0.28
CA LEU A 130 20.62 -6.30 0.66
C LEU A 130 21.97 -6.97 1.04
N GLY A 131 22.06 -8.29 0.98
CA GLY A 131 23.31 -9.03 1.19
C GLY A 131 23.46 -9.67 2.57
N TRP A 132 22.47 -9.61 3.47
CA TRP A 132 22.57 -10.30 4.76
C TRP A 132 22.45 -11.82 4.59
N LYS A 133 23.58 -12.52 4.74
CA LYS A 133 23.67 -13.98 4.62
C LYS A 133 23.13 -14.65 5.91
N ILE A 134 21.79 -14.71 6.04
CA ILE A 134 21.11 -15.39 7.14
C ILE A 134 20.07 -16.36 6.58
N THR A 135 19.94 -17.53 7.18
CA THR A 135 18.87 -18.46 6.82
C THR A 135 17.55 -18.06 7.47
N LYS A 136 16.42 -18.46 6.90
CA LYS A 136 15.10 -18.17 7.47
C LYS A 136 14.97 -18.74 8.88
N ARG A 137 15.47 -19.96 9.12
CA ARG A 137 15.46 -20.59 10.44
C ARG A 137 16.22 -19.76 11.48
N GLN A 138 17.42 -19.29 11.13
CA GLN A 138 18.21 -18.43 12.01
C GLN A 138 17.51 -17.09 12.28
N TYR A 139 16.97 -16.44 11.22
CA TYR A 139 16.25 -15.19 11.35
C TYR A 139 15.06 -15.32 12.30
N TYR A 140 14.21 -16.34 12.12
CA TYR A 140 13.06 -16.60 12.98
C TYR A 140 13.50 -16.95 14.42
N SER A 141 14.47 -17.86 14.58
CA SER A 141 15.01 -18.23 15.89
C SER A 141 15.56 -17.03 16.67
N GLU A 142 16.10 -16.03 15.98
CA GLU A 142 16.77 -14.88 16.58
C GLU A 142 15.82 -13.73 16.90
N PHE A 143 14.80 -13.48 16.03
CA PHE A 143 13.98 -12.27 16.12
C PHE A 143 12.50 -12.50 16.33
N ILE A 144 11.98 -13.71 16.17
CA ILE A 144 10.55 -14.01 16.14
C ILE A 144 10.21 -15.12 17.11
N GLU A 145 9.26 -14.88 18.01
CA GLU A 145 8.66 -15.91 18.85
C GLU A 145 7.35 -16.35 18.23
N THR A 146 7.17 -17.65 18.07
CA THR A 146 5.95 -18.23 17.51
C THR A 146 5.34 -19.22 18.49
N ARG A 147 3.99 -19.28 18.50
CA ARG A 147 3.23 -20.33 19.19
C ARG A 147 2.47 -21.14 18.16
N GLN A 148 2.44 -22.44 18.37
CA GLN A 148 1.65 -23.36 17.58
C GLN A 148 0.20 -23.36 18.11
N ILE A 149 -0.76 -23.11 17.21
CA ILE A 149 -2.18 -23.16 17.51
C ILE A 149 -2.78 -24.30 16.70
N ASP A 150 -3.55 -25.17 17.36
CA ASP A 150 -4.32 -26.21 16.70
C ASP A 150 -5.66 -25.63 16.21
N MET A 151 -5.94 -25.80 14.93
CA MET A 151 -7.13 -25.27 14.25
C MET A 151 -8.11 -26.43 13.85
N GLY A 152 -8.15 -27.49 14.63
CA GLY A 152 -9.06 -28.59 14.36
C GLY A 152 -8.60 -29.49 13.20
N GLY A 153 -7.37 -30.02 13.31
CA GLY A 153 -6.80 -30.97 12.34
C GLY A 153 -5.54 -30.51 11.61
N PHE A 154 -5.21 -29.22 11.70
CA PHE A 154 -3.91 -28.69 11.24
C PHE A 154 -3.36 -27.66 12.23
N LYS A 155 -2.03 -27.65 12.35
CA LYS A 155 -1.32 -26.76 13.27
C LYS A 155 -0.73 -25.59 12.50
N ILE A 156 -1.00 -24.36 12.95
CA ILE A 156 -0.43 -23.15 12.40
C ILE A 156 0.54 -22.51 13.40
N GLN A 157 1.62 -21.92 12.91
CA GLN A 157 2.50 -21.10 13.72
C GLN A 157 2.05 -19.64 13.64
N VAL A 158 1.75 -19.06 14.80
CA VAL A 158 1.37 -17.65 14.93
C VAL A 158 2.48 -16.90 15.66
N VAL A 159 2.87 -15.75 15.13
CA VAL A 159 3.83 -14.88 15.79
C VAL A 159 3.18 -14.28 17.03
N THR A 160 3.82 -14.46 18.17
CA THR A 160 3.33 -13.96 19.46
C THR A 160 4.11 -12.75 19.94
N ARG A 161 5.40 -12.69 19.63
CA ARG A 161 6.30 -11.64 20.10
C ARG A 161 7.52 -11.51 19.20
N TYR A 162 8.15 -10.33 19.23
CA TYR A 162 9.44 -10.09 18.63
C TYR A 162 10.51 -9.92 19.71
N LYS A 163 11.71 -10.40 19.45
CA LYS A 163 12.86 -10.34 20.36
C LYS A 163 14.09 -9.79 19.66
N ASN A 164 15.11 -9.38 20.44
CA ASN A 164 16.37 -8.84 19.93
C ASN A 164 16.19 -7.68 18.92
N VAL A 165 15.14 -6.87 19.08
CA VAL A 165 14.77 -5.83 18.12
C VAL A 165 15.90 -4.83 17.90
N ASP A 166 16.64 -4.44 18.96
CA ASP A 166 17.77 -3.51 18.83
C ASP A 166 18.93 -4.10 18.02
N ARG A 167 19.14 -5.41 18.11
CA ARG A 167 20.12 -6.10 17.28
C ARG A 167 19.66 -6.09 15.82
N LEU A 168 18.37 -6.31 15.54
CA LEU A 168 17.80 -6.22 14.21
C LEU A 168 18.00 -4.82 13.63
N LYS A 169 17.69 -3.76 14.39
CA LYS A 169 17.90 -2.36 14.00
C LYS A 169 19.36 -2.07 13.64
N ARG A 170 20.31 -2.50 14.49
CA ARG A 170 21.75 -2.34 14.19
C ARG A 170 22.13 -3.06 12.89
N LYS A 171 21.62 -4.29 12.67
CA LYS A 171 21.85 -5.02 11.43
C LYS A 171 21.28 -4.29 10.23
N MET A 172 20.05 -3.80 10.29
CA MET A 172 19.46 -3.02 9.20
C MET A 172 20.33 -1.82 8.82
N ARG A 173 20.84 -1.05 9.80
CA ARG A 173 21.75 0.08 9.54
C ARG A 173 23.05 -0.35 8.89
N GLN A 174 23.64 -1.49 9.29
CA GLN A 174 24.84 -2.06 8.66
C GLN A 174 24.63 -2.38 7.18
N TYR A 175 23.40 -2.71 6.77
CA TYR A 175 23.00 -2.95 5.39
C TYR A 175 22.39 -1.72 4.70
N GLY A 176 22.65 -0.52 5.24
CA GLY A 176 22.29 0.76 4.61
C GLY A 176 20.82 1.16 4.74
N CYS A 177 20.05 0.52 5.62
CA CYS A 177 18.66 0.92 5.83
C CYS A 177 18.58 2.27 6.56
N ASN A 178 17.98 3.25 5.90
CA ASN A 178 17.67 4.57 6.44
C ASN A 178 16.16 4.80 6.43
N PHE A 179 15.68 5.53 7.41
CA PHE A 179 14.30 6.00 7.46
C PHE A 179 14.30 7.52 7.42
N LEU A 180 13.60 8.05 6.42
CA LEU A 180 13.38 9.48 6.26
C LEU A 180 11.89 9.74 6.50
N LYS A 181 11.56 10.52 7.50
CA LYS A 181 10.19 11.05 7.64
C LYS A 181 9.98 12.13 6.59
N THR A 182 8.78 12.17 6.03
CA THR A 182 8.43 13.19 5.04
C THR A 182 8.59 14.60 5.63
N ASP A 183 8.21 14.76 6.88
CA ASP A 183 8.27 16.02 7.61
C ASP A 183 9.71 16.48 7.95
N ASP A 184 10.69 15.54 7.94
CA ASP A 184 12.11 15.89 8.12
C ASP A 184 12.76 16.45 6.83
N VAL A 185 12.10 16.25 5.68
CA VAL A 185 12.67 16.57 4.36
C VAL A 185 11.87 17.64 3.64
N PHE A 186 10.57 17.73 3.89
CA PHE A 186 9.66 18.66 3.23
C PHE A 186 8.81 19.39 4.26
N ASP A 187 8.66 20.69 4.06
CA ASP A 187 7.68 21.49 4.80
C ASP A 187 6.30 21.25 4.17
N LEU A 188 5.54 20.33 4.77
CA LEU A 188 4.19 19.98 4.32
C LEU A 188 3.14 20.57 5.25
N PRO A 189 1.93 20.87 4.74
CA PRO A 189 0.85 21.42 5.55
C PRO A 189 0.42 20.45 6.66
N GLN A 190 -0.18 21.02 7.72
CA GLN A 190 -0.66 20.25 8.86
C GLN A 190 -1.69 19.18 8.45
N GLN A 191 -1.64 18.04 9.10
CA GLN A 191 -2.62 16.96 9.00
C GLN A 191 -3.53 16.96 10.24
N THR A 192 -4.84 16.95 10.03
CA THR A 192 -5.83 16.86 11.11
C THR A 192 -6.68 15.61 10.92
N PHE A 193 -6.73 14.76 11.93
CA PHE A 193 -7.56 13.56 11.96
C PHE A 193 -8.76 13.77 12.87
N THR A 194 -9.96 13.52 12.36
CA THR A 194 -11.22 13.65 13.07
C THR A 194 -11.98 12.32 13.04
N ASP A 195 -12.28 11.77 14.22
CA ASP A 195 -13.12 10.60 14.35
C ASP A 195 -14.59 11.02 14.42
N VAL A 196 -15.36 10.58 13.43
CA VAL A 196 -16.82 10.79 13.38
C VAL A 196 -17.49 9.49 13.82
N PHE A 197 -17.96 9.46 15.05
CA PHE A 197 -18.61 8.28 15.62
C PHE A 197 -20.08 8.25 15.27
N VAL A 198 -20.53 7.12 14.73
CA VAL A 198 -21.93 6.82 14.45
C VAL A 198 -22.39 5.58 15.23
N GLN A 199 -23.70 5.38 15.38
CA GLN A 199 -24.22 4.20 16.06
C GLN A 199 -24.15 2.97 15.16
N THR A 200 -24.00 1.78 15.76
CA THR A 200 -24.17 0.52 15.04
C THR A 200 -25.63 0.29 14.70
N SER A 201 -25.91 -0.22 13.50
CA SER A 201 -27.28 -0.58 13.07
C SER A 201 -27.86 -1.73 13.91
N ALA A 202 -29.20 -1.86 13.91
CA ALA A 202 -29.86 -2.98 14.54
C ALA A 202 -29.39 -4.33 13.95
N ASP A 203 -29.21 -4.39 12.64
CA ASP A 203 -28.72 -5.57 11.92
C ASP A 203 -27.29 -5.95 12.32
N TYR A 204 -26.40 -4.97 12.51
CA TYR A 204 -25.07 -5.24 13.06
C TYR A 204 -25.15 -5.89 14.44
N ARG A 205 -25.95 -5.31 15.35
CA ARG A 205 -26.10 -5.84 16.72
C ARG A 205 -26.72 -7.25 16.73
N LYS A 206 -27.71 -7.50 15.85
CA LYS A 206 -28.30 -8.82 15.65
C LYS A 206 -27.25 -9.81 15.15
N PHE A 207 -26.55 -9.49 14.11
CA PHE A 207 -25.49 -10.34 13.54
C PHE A 207 -24.36 -10.63 14.54
N ALA A 208 -23.94 -9.64 15.32
CA ALA A 208 -22.91 -9.82 16.35
C ALA A 208 -23.29 -10.88 17.41
N LYS A 209 -24.61 -11.03 17.71
CA LYS A 209 -25.10 -12.00 18.66
C LYS A 209 -25.38 -13.38 18.03
N SER A 210 -26.12 -13.41 16.92
CA SER A 210 -26.65 -14.63 16.32
C SER A 210 -25.80 -15.19 15.17
N LYS A 211 -24.85 -14.42 14.65
CA LYS A 211 -24.03 -14.72 13.46
C LYS A 211 -24.84 -14.89 12.17
N ILE A 212 -26.14 -14.58 12.21
CA ILE A 212 -27.04 -14.65 11.07
C ILE A 212 -27.92 -13.40 11.04
N VAL A 213 -28.04 -12.78 9.86
CA VAL A 213 -28.98 -11.67 9.60
C VAL A 213 -29.36 -11.63 8.13
N THR A 214 -30.60 -11.24 7.84
CA THR A 214 -31.03 -10.94 6.47
C THR A 214 -31.20 -9.44 6.31
N VAL A 215 -30.48 -8.84 5.36
CA VAL A 215 -30.53 -7.41 5.07
C VAL A 215 -30.80 -7.22 3.58
N ASN A 216 -31.83 -6.47 3.23
CA ASN A 216 -32.24 -6.24 1.84
C ASN A 216 -32.40 -7.52 1.02
N GLY A 217 -32.95 -8.59 1.62
CA GLY A 217 -33.13 -9.87 0.96
C GLY A 217 -31.87 -10.75 0.84
N ARG A 218 -30.73 -10.27 1.30
CA ARG A 218 -29.47 -11.02 1.35
C ARG A 218 -29.25 -11.61 2.75
N GLU A 219 -29.15 -12.93 2.81
CA GLU A 219 -28.76 -13.62 4.05
C GLU A 219 -27.23 -13.56 4.23
N MET A 220 -26.80 -13.21 5.44
CA MET A 220 -25.40 -13.14 5.85
C MET A 220 -25.18 -14.13 7.00
N VAL A 221 -24.34 -15.13 6.80
CA VAL A 221 -24.05 -16.19 7.77
C VAL A 221 -22.55 -16.14 8.10
N GLY A 222 -22.23 -15.88 9.36
CA GLY A 222 -20.86 -15.84 9.87
C GLY A 222 -20.42 -17.20 10.41
N ASP A 223 -20.32 -18.19 9.53
CA ASP A 223 -19.95 -19.58 9.84
C ASP A 223 -18.44 -19.75 10.12
N THR A 224 -17.64 -18.84 9.65
CA THR A 224 -16.20 -18.77 9.92
C THR A 224 -15.81 -17.40 10.45
N THR A 225 -14.65 -17.30 11.10
CA THR A 225 -14.10 -16.00 11.56
C THR A 225 -13.94 -15.01 10.40
N LEU A 226 -13.61 -15.51 9.20
CA LEU A 226 -13.43 -14.66 8.02
C LEU A 226 -14.76 -14.10 7.52
N THR A 227 -15.79 -14.93 7.40
CA THR A 227 -17.14 -14.52 6.98
C THR A 227 -17.79 -13.62 8.04
N GLU A 228 -17.60 -13.92 9.33
CA GLU A 228 -18.06 -13.06 10.41
C GLU A 228 -17.44 -11.66 10.30
N MET A 229 -16.12 -11.56 10.17
CA MET A 229 -15.42 -10.29 10.03
C MET A 229 -15.84 -9.55 8.76
N LEU A 230 -16.03 -10.27 7.66
CA LEU A 230 -16.48 -9.68 6.39
C LEU A 230 -17.85 -9.02 6.53
N TYR A 231 -18.85 -9.75 7.06
CA TYR A 231 -20.19 -9.23 7.19
C TYR A 231 -20.33 -8.14 8.25
N GLN A 232 -19.60 -8.24 9.37
CA GLN A 232 -19.53 -7.14 10.33
C GLN A 232 -19.04 -5.83 9.68
N ARG A 233 -18.03 -5.88 8.81
CA ARG A 233 -17.53 -4.71 8.09
C ARG A 233 -18.54 -4.17 7.08
N GLN A 234 -19.24 -5.05 6.33
CA GLN A 234 -20.28 -4.63 5.40
C GLN A 234 -21.46 -3.98 6.11
N LEU A 235 -21.88 -4.53 7.27
CA LEU A 235 -22.97 -4.00 8.09
C LEU A 235 -22.61 -2.64 8.74
N CYS A 236 -21.34 -2.37 8.99
CA CYS A 236 -20.86 -1.05 9.38
C CYS A 236 -20.84 -0.04 8.22
N GLY A 237 -20.74 -0.51 6.97
CA GLY A 237 -20.63 0.32 5.76
C GLY A 237 -21.98 0.65 5.14
N ALA A 238 -22.23 0.11 3.94
CA ALA A 238 -23.39 0.44 3.11
C ALA A 238 -24.77 0.19 3.75
N PHE A 239 -24.84 -0.67 4.76
CA PHE A 239 -26.07 -1.03 5.46
C PHE A 239 -26.29 -0.22 6.76
N ASN A 240 -25.49 0.81 7.00
CA ASN A 240 -25.63 1.69 8.16
C ASN A 240 -26.09 3.08 7.71
N VAL A 241 -27.37 3.40 7.97
CA VAL A 241 -27.99 4.66 7.56
C VAL A 241 -27.34 5.86 8.25
N ASP A 242 -26.98 5.76 9.53
CA ASP A 242 -26.33 6.86 10.26
C ASP A 242 -24.97 7.21 9.65
N LYS A 243 -24.24 6.21 9.17
CA LYS A 243 -22.97 6.41 8.50
C LYS A 243 -23.14 7.07 7.14
N LEU A 244 -24.15 6.66 6.39
CA LEU A 244 -24.49 7.30 5.11
C LEU A 244 -24.91 8.75 5.29
N ASN A 245 -25.70 9.06 6.33
CA ASN A 245 -26.04 10.43 6.68
C ASN A 245 -24.81 11.26 7.07
N ALA A 246 -23.92 10.71 7.88
CA ALA A 246 -22.67 11.39 8.26
C ALA A 246 -21.79 11.72 7.04
N VAL A 247 -21.71 10.85 6.02
CA VAL A 247 -21.05 11.18 4.75
C VAL A 247 -21.77 12.34 4.05
N LYS A 248 -23.10 12.28 3.97
CA LYS A 248 -23.90 13.33 3.34
C LYS A 248 -23.66 14.67 4.01
N ASP A 249 -23.64 14.71 5.35
CA ASP A 249 -23.37 15.94 6.13
C ASP A 249 -21.97 16.49 5.85
N ILE A 250 -20.95 15.64 5.81
CA ILE A 250 -19.59 16.07 5.45
C ILE A 250 -19.57 16.65 4.02
N LEU A 251 -20.20 15.97 3.07
CA LEU A 251 -20.20 16.43 1.68
C LEU A 251 -20.96 17.74 1.50
N THR A 252 -22.06 17.95 2.23
CA THR A 252 -22.85 19.21 2.15
C THR A 252 -22.22 20.36 2.93
N SER A 253 -21.29 20.08 3.85
CA SER A 253 -20.59 21.11 4.64
C SER A 253 -19.44 21.80 3.88
N THR A 254 -19.13 21.40 2.66
CA THR A 254 -17.97 21.93 1.92
C THR A 254 -18.18 21.92 0.41
N GLU A 255 -17.65 22.94 -0.27
CA GLU A 255 -17.57 23.00 -1.73
C GLU A 255 -16.21 22.54 -2.28
N ASP A 256 -15.31 22.08 -1.43
CA ASP A 256 -14.02 21.54 -1.86
C ASP A 256 -14.14 20.13 -2.46
N ARG A 257 -13.09 19.72 -3.18
CA ARG A 257 -12.90 18.32 -3.59
C ARG A 257 -12.80 17.43 -2.36
N VAL A 258 -13.57 16.34 -2.35
CA VAL A 258 -13.52 15.34 -1.28
C VAL A 258 -13.14 13.98 -1.87
N ILE A 259 -12.20 13.30 -1.24
CA ILE A 259 -11.84 11.92 -1.57
C ILE A 259 -12.48 10.99 -0.54
N ILE A 260 -13.14 9.93 -0.99
CA ILE A 260 -13.73 8.93 -0.11
C ILE A 260 -13.08 7.57 -0.40
N PHE A 261 -12.41 7.01 0.60
CA PHE A 261 -11.89 5.64 0.53
C PHE A 261 -12.94 4.63 1.02
N TYR A 262 -13.14 3.57 0.25
CA TYR A 262 -14.10 2.51 0.52
C TYR A 262 -13.52 1.11 0.22
N ASN A 263 -14.20 0.04 0.69
CA ASN A 263 -13.77 -1.35 0.49
C ASN A 263 -14.71 -2.15 -0.45
N PHE A 264 -16.04 -2.00 -0.32
CA PHE A 264 -17.02 -2.92 -0.91
C PHE A 264 -17.84 -2.26 -2.04
N ASN A 265 -18.29 -3.07 -3.01
CA ASN A 265 -19.11 -2.56 -4.13
C ASN A 265 -20.46 -1.99 -3.65
N ASP A 266 -21.05 -2.55 -2.59
CA ASP A 266 -22.30 -2.01 -2.01
C ASP A 266 -22.07 -0.59 -1.48
N GLU A 267 -20.89 -0.31 -0.91
CA GLU A 267 -20.48 1.03 -0.46
C GLU A 267 -20.37 2.02 -1.64
N LEU A 268 -19.74 1.58 -2.73
CA LEU A 268 -19.65 2.38 -3.95
C LEU A 268 -21.03 2.79 -4.46
N THR A 269 -21.96 1.83 -4.50
CA THR A 269 -23.34 2.06 -4.97
C THR A 269 -24.06 3.07 -4.08
N ALA A 270 -23.95 2.91 -2.74
CA ALA A 270 -24.58 3.80 -1.77
C ALA A 270 -23.98 5.23 -1.85
N LEU A 271 -22.65 5.35 -1.94
CA LEU A 271 -21.94 6.63 -2.05
C LEU A 271 -22.28 7.37 -3.35
N LYS A 272 -22.38 6.66 -4.48
CA LYS A 272 -22.84 7.25 -5.75
C LYS A 272 -24.27 7.79 -5.66
N LYS A 273 -25.15 7.05 -4.95
CA LYS A 273 -26.52 7.52 -4.73
C LYS A 273 -26.55 8.83 -3.94
N ILE A 274 -25.78 8.92 -2.86
CA ILE A 274 -25.65 10.17 -2.08
C ILE A 274 -25.13 11.32 -2.95
N CYS A 275 -24.05 11.09 -3.71
CA CYS A 275 -23.50 12.13 -4.58
C CYS A 275 -24.52 12.62 -5.62
N LYS A 276 -25.32 11.72 -6.18
CA LYS A 276 -26.40 12.05 -7.11
C LYS A 276 -27.51 12.90 -6.43
N GLU A 277 -27.89 12.53 -5.20
CA GLU A 277 -28.91 13.26 -4.43
C GLU A 277 -28.50 14.69 -4.09
N ILE A 278 -27.20 14.94 -3.89
CA ILE A 278 -26.66 16.26 -3.57
C ILE A 278 -26.00 16.94 -4.78
N GLU A 279 -26.19 16.39 -5.98
CA GLU A 279 -25.72 16.92 -7.26
C GLU A 279 -24.19 17.16 -7.34
N ARG A 280 -23.40 16.36 -6.64
CA ARG A 280 -21.93 16.44 -6.69
C ARG A 280 -21.35 15.50 -7.76
N PRO A 281 -20.53 16.03 -8.71
CA PRO A 281 -19.88 15.24 -9.73
C PRO A 281 -18.93 14.20 -9.14
N VAL A 282 -18.92 13.01 -9.73
CA VAL A 282 -18.17 11.85 -9.23
C VAL A 282 -17.01 11.47 -10.15
N SER A 283 -15.85 11.27 -9.56
CA SER A 283 -14.73 10.51 -10.11
C SER A 283 -14.62 9.15 -9.42
N GLU A 284 -14.12 8.14 -10.14
CA GLU A 284 -14.10 6.77 -9.64
C GLU A 284 -12.78 6.08 -9.96
N VAL A 285 -12.19 5.45 -8.93
CA VAL A 285 -11.00 4.61 -9.08
C VAL A 285 -11.18 3.28 -8.34
N ASN A 286 -11.29 2.20 -9.09
CA ASN A 286 -11.40 0.84 -8.57
C ASN A 286 -10.76 -0.16 -9.54
N GLY A 287 -10.92 -1.46 -9.29
CA GLY A 287 -10.36 -2.52 -10.14
C GLY A 287 -10.88 -2.54 -11.59
N LYS A 288 -11.98 -1.84 -11.89
CA LYS A 288 -12.63 -1.81 -13.22
C LYS A 288 -12.55 -0.45 -13.93
N ALA A 289 -12.43 0.63 -13.16
CA ALA A 289 -12.48 2.00 -13.67
C ALA A 289 -11.38 2.88 -13.05
N LYS A 290 -10.80 3.75 -13.90
CA LYS A 290 -9.92 4.85 -13.48
C LYS A 290 -10.40 6.11 -14.21
N ILE A 291 -11.41 6.78 -13.65
CA ILE A 291 -12.04 7.96 -14.24
C ILE A 291 -11.83 9.13 -13.30
N LEU A 292 -10.97 10.07 -13.64
CA LEU A 292 -10.61 11.23 -12.82
C LEU A 292 -11.07 12.57 -13.42
N THR A 293 -11.90 12.54 -14.46
CA THR A 293 -12.32 13.75 -15.19
C THR A 293 -12.93 14.80 -14.26
N ALA A 294 -13.90 14.42 -13.41
CA ALA A 294 -14.52 15.37 -12.49
C ALA A 294 -13.50 15.87 -11.43
N TYR A 295 -12.63 15.00 -10.93
CA TYR A 295 -11.56 15.40 -10.02
C TYR A 295 -10.63 16.44 -10.63
N GLU A 296 -10.26 16.29 -11.88
CA GLU A 296 -9.32 17.20 -12.54
C GLU A 296 -9.95 18.57 -12.87
N THR A 297 -11.23 18.60 -13.23
CA THR A 297 -11.88 19.79 -13.82
C THR A 297 -12.87 20.50 -12.90
N ILE A 298 -13.44 19.82 -11.88
CA ILE A 298 -14.53 20.36 -11.07
C ILE A 298 -14.12 20.46 -9.60
N ILE A 299 -14.26 21.65 -8.99
CA ILE A 299 -13.79 21.93 -7.62
C ILE A 299 -14.58 21.15 -6.58
N ASN A 300 -15.91 21.09 -6.67
CA ASN A 300 -16.76 20.40 -5.70
C ASN A 300 -16.96 18.90 -6.00
N SER A 301 -16.07 18.29 -6.76
CA SER A 301 -16.17 16.87 -7.11
C SER A 301 -15.90 15.95 -5.93
N VAL A 302 -16.49 14.74 -5.96
CA VAL A 302 -16.22 13.65 -5.04
C VAL A 302 -15.48 12.53 -5.77
N THR A 303 -14.35 12.10 -5.22
CA THR A 303 -13.57 11.00 -5.81
C THR A 303 -13.71 9.76 -4.94
N LEU A 304 -14.36 8.74 -5.47
CA LEU A 304 -14.59 7.45 -4.79
C LEU A 304 -13.45 6.49 -5.13
N ILE A 305 -12.68 6.07 -4.13
CA ILE A 305 -11.47 5.26 -4.33
C ILE A 305 -11.56 3.97 -3.53
N GLN A 306 -11.52 2.85 -4.22
CA GLN A 306 -11.32 1.56 -3.56
C GLN A 306 -9.87 1.44 -3.10
N TYR A 307 -9.63 1.09 -1.82
CA TYR A 307 -8.26 1.10 -1.25
C TYR A 307 -7.23 0.36 -2.10
N GLN A 308 -7.57 -0.81 -2.61
CA GLN A 308 -6.66 -1.63 -3.42
C GLN A 308 -6.27 -0.95 -4.74
N ALA A 309 -7.20 -0.22 -5.35
CA ALA A 309 -6.96 0.54 -6.56
C ALA A 309 -6.26 1.88 -6.28
N GLY A 310 -6.50 2.47 -5.11
CA GLY A 310 -5.82 3.68 -4.64
C GLY A 310 -4.32 3.50 -4.41
N ALA A 311 -3.85 2.26 -4.22
CA ALA A 311 -2.43 1.93 -4.19
C ALA A 311 -1.69 2.21 -5.52
N MET A 312 -2.43 2.49 -6.62
CA MET A 312 -1.89 2.72 -7.97
C MET A 312 -1.18 4.08 -8.17
N GLY A 313 -0.65 4.71 -7.12
CA GLY A 313 0.22 5.88 -7.27
C GLY A 313 -0.45 7.14 -7.79
N LEU A 314 -1.71 7.37 -7.43
CA LEU A 314 -2.45 8.56 -7.82
C LEU A 314 -1.88 9.83 -7.19
N ASN A 315 -1.90 10.92 -7.94
CA ASN A 315 -1.58 12.26 -7.47
C ASN A 315 -2.88 13.00 -7.17
N LEU A 316 -3.20 13.18 -5.89
CA LEU A 316 -4.51 13.70 -5.47
C LEU A 316 -4.38 14.97 -4.60
N GLN A 317 -3.31 15.75 -4.77
CA GLN A 317 -3.03 16.96 -3.99
C GLN A 317 -3.95 18.16 -4.32
N LYS A 318 -4.77 18.10 -5.38
CA LYS A 318 -5.83 19.09 -5.60
C LYS A 318 -6.94 19.04 -4.53
N ALA A 319 -7.08 17.89 -3.85
CA ALA A 319 -7.96 17.72 -2.70
C ALA A 319 -7.18 17.75 -1.40
N ASN A 320 -7.81 18.25 -0.35
CA ASN A 320 -7.25 18.27 1.00
C ASN A 320 -8.22 17.69 2.05
N LYS A 321 -9.38 17.17 1.63
CA LYS A 321 -10.37 16.54 2.49
C LYS A 321 -10.53 15.07 2.10
N ILE A 322 -10.32 14.20 3.05
CA ILE A 322 -10.35 12.75 2.88
C ILE A 322 -11.32 12.13 3.87
N VAL A 323 -12.22 11.29 3.39
CA VAL A 323 -13.15 10.52 4.21
C VAL A 323 -12.79 9.03 4.11
N TYR A 324 -12.53 8.41 5.23
CA TYR A 324 -12.42 6.97 5.34
C TYR A 324 -13.80 6.41 5.71
N PHE A 325 -14.54 5.94 4.70
CA PHE A 325 -15.90 5.45 4.89
C PHE A 325 -15.94 4.15 5.71
N THR A 326 -15.09 3.20 5.37
CA THR A 326 -14.81 2.01 6.18
C THR A 326 -13.29 1.77 6.23
N PRO A 327 -12.73 1.26 7.34
CA PRO A 327 -11.28 1.04 7.44
C PRO A 327 -10.80 -0.12 6.57
N THR A 328 -9.60 -0.01 6.03
CA THR A 328 -8.89 -1.16 5.44
C THR A 328 -8.24 -2.02 6.53
N LEU A 329 -8.03 -3.31 6.26
CA LEU A 329 -7.26 -4.21 7.14
C LEU A 329 -5.73 -4.09 6.93
N SER A 330 -5.32 -3.43 5.85
CA SER A 330 -3.91 -3.25 5.49
C SER A 330 -3.39 -1.91 5.99
N SER A 331 -2.43 -1.94 6.93
CA SER A 331 -1.73 -0.73 7.37
C SER A 331 -0.96 -0.06 6.23
N GLU A 332 -0.45 -0.85 5.28
CA GLU A 332 0.21 -0.33 4.09
C GLU A 332 -0.74 0.51 3.22
N LEU A 333 -1.93 -0.02 2.89
CA LEU A 333 -2.93 0.72 2.12
C LEU A 333 -3.43 1.97 2.86
N TYR A 334 -3.56 1.89 4.19
CA TYR A 334 -3.96 3.03 5.01
C TYR A 334 -2.91 4.14 4.96
N GLU A 335 -1.62 3.82 5.18
CA GLU A 335 -0.53 4.78 5.09
C GLU A 335 -0.37 5.35 3.68
N GLN A 336 -0.47 4.52 2.65
CA GLN A 336 -0.44 4.97 1.27
C GLN A 336 -1.60 5.93 0.95
N SER A 337 -2.81 5.68 1.48
CA SER A 337 -3.97 6.55 1.25
C SER A 337 -3.78 7.96 1.80
N LYS A 338 -3.15 8.11 2.98
CA LYS A 338 -2.80 9.41 3.56
C LYS A 338 -1.86 10.21 2.65
N LYS A 339 -0.85 9.54 2.10
CA LYS A 339 0.17 10.13 1.22
C LYS A 339 -0.33 10.47 -0.19
N ARG A 340 -1.60 10.23 -0.53
CA ARG A 340 -2.15 10.64 -1.85
C ARG A 340 -2.43 12.12 -1.93
N THR A 341 -2.75 12.75 -0.82
CA THR A 341 -3.04 14.18 -0.71
C THR A 341 -1.91 14.93 0.00
N HIS A 342 -1.37 14.38 1.09
CA HIS A 342 -0.28 14.98 1.86
C HIS A 342 1.07 14.63 1.24
N ARG A 343 1.50 15.47 0.30
CA ARG A 343 2.73 15.30 -0.48
C ARG A 343 3.20 16.62 -1.06
N ILE A 344 4.35 16.65 -1.70
CA ILE A 344 4.91 17.82 -2.39
C ILE A 344 3.84 18.45 -3.31
N ASN A 345 3.74 19.78 -3.30
CA ASN A 345 2.73 20.60 -3.98
C ASN A 345 1.32 20.53 -3.33
N GLN A 346 1.21 20.13 -2.09
CA GLN A 346 0.02 20.39 -1.28
C GLN A 346 0.24 21.65 -0.44
N ASP A 347 -0.57 22.68 -0.68
CA ASP A 347 -0.41 23.99 -0.05
C ASP A 347 -1.43 24.22 1.08
N ARG A 348 -2.42 23.32 1.23
CA ARG A 348 -3.52 23.44 2.19
C ARG A 348 -3.45 22.37 3.27
N PRO A 349 -3.84 22.70 4.52
CA PRO A 349 -4.01 21.69 5.58
C PRO A 349 -4.90 20.53 5.13
N CYS A 350 -4.46 19.30 5.44
CA CYS A 350 -5.17 18.09 5.07
C CYS A 350 -6.06 17.59 6.20
N PHE A 351 -7.34 17.36 5.91
CA PHE A 351 -8.34 16.90 6.86
C PHE A 351 -8.77 15.47 6.55
N TYR A 352 -8.65 14.62 7.54
CA TYR A 352 -8.97 13.19 7.45
C TYR A 352 -10.13 12.86 8.39
N TYR A 353 -11.27 12.48 7.85
CA TYR A 353 -12.45 12.07 8.60
C TYR A 353 -12.56 10.55 8.61
N ARG A 354 -12.47 9.94 9.79
CA ARG A 354 -12.66 8.50 9.97
C ARG A 354 -14.08 8.26 10.46
N LEU A 355 -14.92 7.63 9.65
CA LEU A 355 -16.28 7.26 10.05
C LEU A 355 -16.25 5.92 10.80
N ILE A 356 -16.62 5.94 12.06
CA ILE A 356 -16.45 4.79 12.96
C ILE A 356 -17.77 4.44 13.62
N CYS A 357 -18.24 3.21 13.39
CA CYS A 357 -19.36 2.68 14.16
C CYS A 357 -18.91 2.37 15.59
N LYS A 358 -19.61 2.94 16.60
CA LYS A 358 -19.30 2.72 18.02
C LYS A 358 -19.46 1.25 18.38
N ASN A 359 -18.57 0.74 19.23
CA ASN A 359 -18.60 -0.64 19.73
C ASN A 359 -18.63 -1.70 18.62
N SER A 360 -17.92 -1.46 17.52
CA SER A 360 -17.88 -2.32 16.36
C SER A 360 -16.48 -2.86 16.06
N ILE A 361 -16.41 -3.71 15.04
CA ILE A 361 -15.15 -4.20 14.50
C ILE A 361 -14.25 -3.04 13.99
N GLU A 362 -14.83 -1.93 13.53
CA GLU A 362 -14.07 -0.81 12.95
C GLU A 362 -13.17 -0.13 13.98
N GLN A 363 -13.62 0.05 15.21
CA GLN A 363 -12.76 0.56 16.29
C GLN A 363 -11.51 -0.30 16.47
N ARG A 364 -11.71 -1.63 16.58
CA ARG A 364 -10.60 -2.59 16.72
C ARG A 364 -9.64 -2.57 15.52
N ILE A 365 -10.16 -2.31 14.31
CA ILE A 365 -9.34 -2.19 13.11
C ILE A 365 -8.48 -0.93 13.20
N TYR A 366 -9.06 0.24 13.54
CA TYR A 366 -8.28 1.48 13.70
C TYR A 366 -7.24 1.39 14.80
N ASP A 367 -7.57 0.85 15.97
CA ASP A 367 -6.60 0.58 17.05
C ASP A 367 -5.42 -0.28 16.58
N THR A 368 -5.70 -1.24 15.69
CA THR A 368 -4.68 -2.12 15.11
C THR A 368 -3.82 -1.38 14.09
N LEU A 369 -4.43 -0.53 13.27
CA LEU A 369 -3.70 0.28 12.26
C LEU A 369 -2.76 1.28 12.93
N GLU A 370 -3.20 1.93 14.00
CA GLU A 370 -2.37 2.87 14.78
C GLU A 370 -1.18 2.16 15.44
N LYS A 371 -1.40 1.02 16.06
CA LYS A 371 -0.31 0.21 16.66
C LYS A 371 0.72 -0.24 15.61
N ARG A 372 0.31 -0.51 14.37
CA ARG A 372 1.22 -0.90 13.29
C ARG A 372 2.02 0.30 12.74
N GLN A 373 1.43 1.49 12.73
CA GLN A 373 2.15 2.72 12.40
C GLN A 373 3.25 2.98 13.42
N ASP A 374 2.93 3.02 14.71
CA ASP A 374 3.88 3.18 15.81
C ASP A 374 5.02 2.16 15.75
N PHE A 375 4.68 0.93 15.37
CA PHE A 375 5.64 -0.15 15.22
C PHE A 375 6.68 0.15 14.12
N THR A 376 6.26 0.67 12.98
CA THR A 376 7.17 1.01 11.88
C THR A 376 8.08 2.18 12.26
N GLU A 377 7.56 3.22 12.89
CA GLU A 377 8.37 4.34 13.39
C GLU A 377 9.38 3.88 14.44
N LYS A 378 8.94 3.14 15.46
CA LYS A 378 9.82 2.60 16.52
C LYS A 378 10.95 1.72 15.98
N LEU A 379 10.72 1.05 14.84
CA LEU A 379 11.77 0.24 14.20
C LEU A 379 12.96 1.07 13.75
N PHE A 380 12.71 2.30 13.30
CA PHE A 380 13.74 3.18 12.73
C PHE A 380 14.26 4.26 13.69
N LEU A 381 13.65 4.43 14.86
CA LEU A 381 14.19 5.32 15.88
C LEU A 381 15.61 4.88 16.29
N LYS A 382 16.47 5.84 16.57
CA LYS A 382 17.82 5.56 17.03
C LYS A 382 17.76 4.78 18.36
N VAL A 383 18.65 3.80 18.51
CA VAL A 383 18.88 3.13 19.80
C VAL A 383 19.63 4.14 20.66
N GLY A 384 18.96 4.73 21.66
CA GLY A 384 19.60 5.67 22.59
C GLY A 384 19.05 7.11 22.58
N ASP A 385 17.87 7.37 21.93
CA ASP A 385 17.08 8.59 22.17
C ASP A 385 15.99 8.31 23.21
#